data_8a99973f75f070bffdfc88eb816e1633
#
_entry.id   8a99973f75f070bffdfc88eb816e1633
#
_cell.length_a   1.000
_cell.length_b   1.000
_cell.length_c   1.000
_cell.angle_alpha   90.00
_cell.angle_beta   90.00
_cell.angle_gamma   90.00
#
_symmetry.space_group_name_H-M   'P 1'
#
loop_
_entity.id
_entity.type
_entity.pdbx_description
1 polymer ?
#
loop_
_entity_poly.entity_id
_entity_poly.type
_entity_poly.pdbx_seq_one_letter_code
_entity_poly.pdbx_strand_id
1 'polypeptide(L)'
;MNIATRELSYRDLNTSLTGLFCWNDAQEGPQPGILLIHGGAGLDAHARDQACRYAALGYAVLACDMFGDGIAGDRERVMTCLLALRDDPDLLVRRGQAGLAALAGCPETAEPTAAVGFCFGGMAALALARAGANLAGPGLAGVVSIHGSLATSAPARAGAVTARILACHGAADPHVPPADVAAFAEEMNHAGADWQLVMYGRALHGFTHKHAAPGATPGVAYDRLADERSFGAARAFLAEALAR
;
A
#
# COMPACT_ATOMS: atom_id res chain seq x y z
N MET A 1 20.51 14.13 -4.78
CA MET A 1 19.11 13.76 -4.93
C MET A 1 18.31 14.76 -4.10
N ASN A 2 17.37 15.48 -4.67
CA ASN A 2 16.52 16.43 -3.95
C ASN A 2 15.08 15.93 -4.01
N ILE A 3 14.55 15.48 -2.87
CA ILE A 3 13.15 15.02 -2.81
C ILE A 3 12.29 16.21 -2.42
N ALA A 4 11.52 16.68 -3.39
CA ALA A 4 10.49 17.68 -3.17
C ALA A 4 9.23 17.05 -2.58
N THR A 5 8.52 17.81 -1.77
CA THR A 5 7.28 17.36 -1.15
C THR A 5 6.25 18.48 -1.15
N ARG A 6 4.97 18.13 -1.31
CA ARG A 6 3.83 19.02 -1.10
C ARG A 6 2.63 18.27 -0.55
N GLU A 7 1.77 18.95 0.16
CA GLU A 7 0.45 18.45 0.47
C GLU A 7 -0.41 18.45 -0.79
N LEU A 8 -1.20 17.39 -0.96
CA LEU A 8 -2.14 17.23 -2.07
C LEU A 8 -3.53 16.98 -1.50
N SER A 9 -4.41 17.95 -1.66
CA SER A 9 -5.82 17.83 -1.27
C SER A 9 -6.64 17.24 -2.41
N TYR A 10 -7.50 16.28 -2.09
CA TYR A 10 -8.41 15.61 -3.02
C TYR A 10 -9.68 15.17 -2.29
N ARG A 11 -10.61 14.52 -2.96
CA ARG A 11 -11.89 14.13 -2.37
C ARG A 11 -12.30 12.71 -2.76
N ASP A 12 -12.94 12.02 -1.83
CA ASP A 12 -13.80 10.87 -2.08
C ASP A 12 -15.23 11.26 -1.74
N LEU A 13 -16.03 11.57 -2.73
CA LEU A 13 -17.38 12.14 -2.57
C LEU A 13 -17.35 13.37 -1.64
N ASN A 14 -17.97 13.27 -0.46
CA ASN A 14 -18.04 14.33 0.53
C ASN A 14 -16.87 14.35 1.52
N THR A 15 -16.00 13.35 1.51
CA THR A 15 -14.84 13.27 2.41
C THR A 15 -13.67 14.04 1.82
N SER A 16 -13.13 15.01 2.56
CA SER A 16 -11.90 15.70 2.22
C SER A 16 -10.71 14.89 2.67
N LEU A 17 -9.72 14.76 1.80
CA LEU A 17 -8.53 13.93 1.99
C LEU A 17 -7.29 14.79 1.70
N THR A 18 -6.24 14.62 2.50
CA THR A 18 -4.98 15.35 2.29
C THR A 18 -3.80 14.40 2.42
N GLY A 19 -3.19 14.08 1.28
CA GLY A 19 -2.00 13.24 1.19
C GLY A 19 -0.70 14.04 1.15
N LEU A 20 0.43 13.33 1.23
CA LEU A 20 1.76 13.87 0.99
C LEU A 20 2.26 13.38 -0.38
N PHE A 21 2.48 14.30 -1.29
CA PHE A 21 3.09 14.00 -2.59
C PHE A 21 4.59 14.25 -2.53
N CYS A 22 5.38 13.26 -2.97
CA CYS A 22 6.84 13.27 -2.97
C CYS A 22 7.38 12.89 -4.35
N TRP A 23 8.39 13.63 -4.86
CA TRP A 23 9.03 13.29 -6.13
C TRP A 23 10.50 13.75 -6.14
N ASN A 24 11.30 13.20 -7.05
CA ASN A 24 12.67 13.67 -7.26
C ASN A 24 12.65 14.84 -8.26
N ASP A 25 12.79 16.08 -7.76
CA ASP A 25 12.76 17.29 -8.59
C ASP A 25 14.05 17.53 -9.41
N ALA A 26 15.11 16.74 -9.15
CA ALA A 26 16.29 16.75 -9.98
C ALA A 26 16.18 15.85 -11.23
N GLN A 27 15.11 15.07 -11.35
CA GLN A 27 14.84 14.23 -12.51
C GLN A 27 13.96 14.98 -13.51
N GLU A 28 14.38 15.05 -14.77
CA GLU A 28 13.61 15.68 -15.84
C GLU A 28 12.40 14.82 -16.23
N GLY A 29 11.26 15.48 -16.42
CA GLY A 29 10.01 14.89 -16.87
C GLY A 29 9.23 14.09 -15.81
N PRO A 30 8.03 13.60 -16.19
CA PRO A 30 7.16 12.87 -15.28
C PRO A 30 7.71 11.45 -14.98
N GLN A 31 7.52 11.02 -13.74
CA GLN A 31 8.01 9.77 -13.17
C GLN A 31 6.88 8.75 -13.02
N PRO A 32 7.13 7.43 -13.12
CA PRO A 32 6.11 6.43 -12.84
C PRO A 32 5.49 6.63 -11.46
N GLY A 33 4.16 6.46 -11.36
CA GLY A 33 3.41 6.78 -10.15
C GLY A 33 3.38 5.65 -9.13
N ILE A 34 3.47 5.98 -7.84
CA ILE A 34 3.19 5.06 -6.74
C ILE A 34 2.13 5.66 -5.82
N LEU A 35 1.00 4.97 -5.67
CA LEU A 35 0.08 5.22 -4.57
C LEU A 35 0.60 4.48 -3.33
N LEU A 36 1.09 5.21 -2.34
CA LEU A 36 1.50 4.63 -1.06
C LEU A 36 0.35 4.72 -0.06
N ILE A 37 -0.07 3.57 0.47
CA ILE A 37 -1.19 3.48 1.41
C ILE A 37 -0.64 3.22 2.82
N HIS A 38 -0.98 4.11 3.75
CA HIS A 38 -0.49 4.09 5.12
C HIS A 38 -1.03 2.91 5.95
N GLY A 39 -0.40 2.65 7.10
CA GLY A 39 -0.87 1.68 8.07
C GLY A 39 -2.06 2.16 8.91
N GLY A 40 -2.40 1.39 9.94
CA GLY A 40 -3.55 1.68 10.81
C GLY A 40 -3.43 2.95 11.65
N ALA A 41 -2.26 3.59 11.71
CA ALA A 41 -2.07 4.87 12.41
C ALA A 41 -2.46 6.11 11.57
N GLY A 42 -2.82 5.93 10.30
CA GLY A 42 -3.06 7.03 9.37
C GLY A 42 -1.77 7.48 8.67
N LEU A 43 -1.80 8.67 8.07
CA LEU A 43 -0.66 9.27 7.38
C LEU A 43 0.38 9.79 8.39
N ASP A 44 1.01 8.87 9.11
CA ASP A 44 1.99 9.10 10.15
C ASP A 44 3.43 9.31 9.62
N ALA A 45 4.40 9.45 10.52
CA ALA A 45 5.81 9.62 10.15
C ALA A 45 6.34 8.42 9.34
N HIS A 46 5.91 7.17 9.66
CA HIS A 46 6.34 6.00 8.91
C HIS A 46 5.88 6.08 7.44
N ALA A 47 4.62 6.38 7.18
CA ALA A 47 4.10 6.49 5.82
C ALA A 47 4.79 7.62 5.04
N ARG A 48 5.05 8.77 5.69
CA ARG A 48 5.78 9.91 5.10
C ARG A 48 7.24 9.54 4.75
N ASP A 49 7.94 8.87 5.65
CA ASP A 49 9.32 8.40 5.43
C ASP A 49 9.38 7.38 4.28
N GLN A 50 8.44 6.44 4.24
CA GLN A 50 8.36 5.48 3.14
C GLN A 50 8.08 6.17 1.79
N ALA A 51 7.21 7.19 1.74
CA ALA A 51 6.97 7.94 0.51
C ALA A 51 8.26 8.60 -0.02
N CYS A 52 9.02 9.24 0.84
CA CYS A 52 10.31 9.82 0.46
C CYS A 52 11.32 8.73 0.04
N ARG A 53 11.30 7.55 0.69
CA ARG A 53 12.17 6.41 0.36
C ARG A 53 11.91 5.86 -1.04
N TYR A 54 10.63 5.76 -1.47
CA TYR A 54 10.27 5.36 -2.84
C TYR A 54 10.52 6.49 -3.85
N ALA A 55 10.26 7.75 -3.49
CA ALA A 55 10.56 8.90 -4.35
C ALA A 55 12.08 9.00 -4.66
N ALA A 56 12.93 8.60 -3.71
CA ALA A 56 14.38 8.52 -3.92
C ALA A 56 14.80 7.46 -4.94
N LEU A 57 13.92 6.54 -5.31
CA LEU A 57 14.13 5.56 -6.40
C LEU A 57 13.74 6.12 -7.78
N GLY A 58 13.20 7.34 -7.86
CA GLY A 58 12.77 7.98 -9.10
C GLY A 58 11.28 7.81 -9.42
N TYR A 59 10.45 7.58 -8.41
CA TYR A 59 8.99 7.51 -8.55
C TYR A 59 8.32 8.80 -8.08
N ALA A 60 7.19 9.16 -8.69
CA ALA A 60 6.25 10.14 -8.17
C ALA A 60 5.30 9.44 -7.19
N VAL A 61 5.35 9.79 -5.90
CA VAL A 61 4.70 9.03 -4.83
C VAL A 61 3.65 9.89 -4.14
N LEU A 62 2.40 9.43 -4.12
CA LEU A 62 1.37 9.98 -3.24
C LEU A 62 1.18 9.05 -2.04
N ALA A 63 1.69 9.44 -0.86
CA ALA A 63 1.22 8.87 0.38
C ALA A 63 -0.20 9.37 0.63
N CYS A 64 -1.18 8.53 0.29
CA CYS A 64 -2.58 8.92 0.31
C CYS A 64 -3.15 8.92 1.74
N ASP A 65 -4.12 9.79 1.98
CA ASP A 65 -4.96 9.76 3.18
C ASP A 65 -6.16 8.85 2.92
N MET A 66 -6.32 7.81 3.73
CA MET A 66 -7.46 6.88 3.65
C MET A 66 -8.57 7.24 4.64
N PHE A 67 -8.28 8.04 5.65
CA PHE A 67 -9.22 8.31 6.74
C PHE A 67 -9.94 9.64 6.58
N GLY A 68 -9.26 10.66 6.10
CA GLY A 68 -9.79 12.00 5.89
C GLY A 68 -9.82 12.87 7.15
N ASP A 69 -10.28 14.11 6.95
CA ASP A 69 -10.58 15.09 8.01
C ASP A 69 -9.46 15.34 9.04
N GLY A 70 -8.20 15.07 8.67
CA GLY A 70 -7.02 15.30 9.51
C GLY A 70 -7.02 14.51 10.83
N ILE A 71 -7.62 13.32 10.86
CA ILE A 71 -7.79 12.53 12.09
C ILE A 71 -6.53 11.76 12.52
N ALA A 72 -5.47 11.81 11.75
CA ALA A 72 -4.19 11.17 12.14
C ALA A 72 -3.76 11.66 13.53
N GLY A 73 -3.50 10.72 14.46
CA GLY A 73 -3.19 11.00 15.86
C GLY A 73 -4.39 10.92 16.82
N ASP A 74 -5.63 10.99 16.33
CA ASP A 74 -6.83 10.72 17.12
C ASP A 74 -7.16 9.22 17.05
N ARG A 75 -6.72 8.48 18.07
CA ARG A 75 -6.82 7.02 18.09
C ARG A 75 -8.25 6.49 17.94
N GLU A 76 -9.23 7.15 18.54
CA GLU A 76 -10.63 6.70 18.50
C GLU A 76 -11.22 6.90 17.11
N ARG A 77 -11.04 8.08 16.53
CA ARG A 77 -11.53 8.39 15.17
C ARG A 77 -10.81 7.53 14.11
N VAL A 78 -9.49 7.36 14.25
CA VAL A 78 -8.69 6.48 13.37
C VAL A 78 -9.23 5.05 13.42
N MET A 79 -9.47 4.50 14.62
CA MET A 79 -9.99 3.13 14.76
C MET A 79 -11.38 2.98 14.15
N THR A 80 -12.27 3.96 14.35
CA THR A 80 -13.61 3.97 13.77
C THR A 80 -13.54 3.95 12.24
N CYS A 81 -12.72 4.81 11.63
CA CYS A 81 -12.54 4.85 10.17
C CYS A 81 -11.90 3.58 9.63
N LEU A 82 -10.87 3.03 10.33
CA LEU A 82 -10.21 1.80 9.93
C LEU A 82 -11.20 0.63 9.88
N LEU A 83 -12.03 0.48 10.91
CA LEU A 83 -13.03 -0.58 10.97
C LEU A 83 -14.07 -0.42 9.85
N ALA A 84 -14.57 0.80 9.63
CA ALA A 84 -15.53 1.07 8.56
C ALA A 84 -14.96 0.72 7.17
N LEU A 85 -13.70 1.08 6.89
CA LEU A 85 -13.04 0.75 5.63
C LEU A 85 -12.73 -0.75 5.49
N ARG A 86 -12.37 -1.43 6.60
CA ARG A 86 -12.12 -2.87 6.59
C ARG A 86 -13.39 -3.67 6.32
N ASP A 87 -14.50 -3.24 6.91
CA ASP A 87 -15.77 -3.97 6.88
C ASP A 87 -16.61 -3.65 5.63
N ASP A 88 -16.20 -2.64 4.83
CA ASP A 88 -16.81 -2.26 3.55
C ASP A 88 -15.76 -2.26 2.42
N PRO A 89 -15.61 -3.38 1.69
CA PRO A 89 -14.65 -3.49 0.58
C PRO A 89 -14.88 -2.48 -0.55
N ASP A 90 -16.12 -2.09 -0.83
CA ASP A 90 -16.43 -1.12 -1.88
C ASP A 90 -15.99 0.29 -1.47
N LEU A 91 -16.22 0.66 -0.21
CA LEU A 91 -15.70 1.90 0.36
C LEU A 91 -14.17 1.93 0.36
N LEU A 92 -13.53 0.82 0.74
CA LEU A 92 -12.07 0.70 0.75
C LEU A 92 -11.46 0.91 -0.64
N VAL A 93 -12.01 0.22 -1.65
CA VAL A 93 -11.58 0.34 -3.05
C VAL A 93 -11.82 1.75 -3.57
N ARG A 94 -13.01 2.32 -3.36
CA ARG A 94 -13.34 3.68 -3.80
C ARG A 94 -12.41 4.72 -3.19
N ARG A 95 -12.06 4.59 -1.91
CA ARG A 95 -11.12 5.48 -1.22
C ARG A 95 -9.72 5.41 -1.82
N GLY A 96 -9.23 4.21 -2.13
CA GLY A 96 -7.95 4.02 -2.85
C GLY A 96 -7.99 4.58 -4.27
N GLN A 97 -9.09 4.42 -4.99
CA GLN A 97 -9.29 4.99 -6.34
C GLN A 97 -9.23 6.53 -6.34
N ALA A 98 -9.79 7.18 -5.31
CA ALA A 98 -9.67 8.64 -5.17
C ALA A 98 -8.20 9.08 -5.07
N GLY A 99 -7.39 8.31 -4.33
CA GLY A 99 -5.93 8.53 -4.27
C GLY A 99 -5.23 8.30 -5.61
N LEU A 100 -5.60 7.24 -6.35
CA LEU A 100 -5.04 6.97 -7.69
C LEU A 100 -5.39 8.09 -8.68
N ALA A 101 -6.62 8.56 -8.66
CA ALA A 101 -7.05 9.69 -9.51
C ALA A 101 -6.28 10.97 -9.17
N ALA A 102 -6.08 11.26 -7.89
CA ALA A 102 -5.29 12.41 -7.44
C ALA A 102 -3.82 12.31 -7.87
N LEU A 103 -3.21 11.13 -7.75
CA LEU A 103 -1.85 10.85 -8.20
C LEU A 103 -1.71 11.07 -9.71
N ALA A 104 -2.61 10.50 -10.51
CA ALA A 104 -2.62 10.63 -11.96
C ALA A 104 -2.82 12.07 -12.44
N GLY A 105 -3.50 12.90 -11.65
CA GLY A 105 -3.68 14.33 -11.91
C GLY A 105 -2.44 15.20 -11.65
N CYS A 106 -1.38 14.65 -11.07
CA CYS A 106 -0.14 15.40 -10.81
C CYS A 106 0.73 15.45 -12.07
N PRO A 107 1.20 16.62 -12.50
CA PRO A 107 2.00 16.75 -13.73
C PRO A 107 3.37 16.04 -13.66
N GLU A 108 3.84 15.75 -12.45
CA GLU A 108 5.08 14.99 -12.21
C GLU A 108 4.87 13.48 -12.32
N THR A 109 3.63 13.01 -12.47
CA THR A 109 3.28 11.59 -12.55
C THR A 109 3.11 11.15 -14.01
N ALA A 110 3.67 9.99 -14.33
CA ALA A 110 3.44 9.28 -15.59
C ALA A 110 2.97 7.85 -15.31
N GLU A 111 2.28 7.26 -16.28
CA GLU A 111 2.06 5.81 -16.31
C GLU A 111 3.34 5.06 -16.72
N PRO A 112 3.47 3.78 -16.32
CA PRO A 112 2.53 3.01 -15.52
C PRO A 112 2.54 3.39 -14.04
N THR A 113 1.48 3.00 -13.29
CA THR A 113 1.34 3.23 -11.86
C THR A 113 1.29 1.94 -11.06
N ALA A 114 1.72 2.01 -9.79
CA ALA A 114 1.62 0.90 -8.83
C ALA A 114 1.02 1.36 -7.50
N ALA A 115 0.59 0.41 -6.67
CA ALA A 115 0.23 0.66 -5.28
C ALA A 115 1.18 -0.07 -4.33
N VAL A 116 1.60 0.60 -3.26
CA VAL A 116 2.41 0.03 -2.17
C VAL A 116 1.71 0.31 -0.86
N GLY A 117 1.40 -0.72 -0.09
CA GLY A 117 0.69 -0.55 1.17
C GLY A 117 1.34 -1.27 2.34
N PHE A 118 1.18 -0.70 3.55
CA PHE A 118 1.73 -1.22 4.80
C PHE A 118 0.62 -1.54 5.79
N CYS A 119 0.62 -2.73 6.41
CA CYS A 119 -0.39 -3.15 7.39
C CYS A 119 -1.81 -3.04 6.80
N PHE A 120 -2.69 -2.18 7.35
CA PHE A 120 -3.98 -1.82 6.77
C PHE A 120 -3.85 -1.42 5.29
N GLY A 121 -2.86 -0.61 4.94
CA GLY A 121 -2.60 -0.20 3.57
C GLY A 121 -2.21 -1.37 2.66
N GLY A 122 -1.55 -2.39 3.18
CA GLY A 122 -1.25 -3.63 2.43
C GLY A 122 -2.52 -4.39 2.05
N MET A 123 -3.48 -4.46 2.98
CA MET A 123 -4.82 -4.99 2.70
C MET A 123 -5.55 -4.15 1.65
N ALA A 124 -5.49 -2.82 1.77
CA ALA A 124 -6.14 -1.91 0.82
C ALA A 124 -5.52 -2.00 -0.60
N ALA A 125 -4.20 -2.12 -0.69
CA ALA A 125 -3.52 -2.33 -1.97
C ALA A 125 -3.94 -3.65 -2.63
N LEU A 126 -4.07 -4.74 -1.85
CA LEU A 126 -4.61 -6.01 -2.36
C LEU A 126 -6.08 -5.91 -2.75
N ALA A 127 -6.89 -5.11 -2.05
CA ALA A 127 -8.28 -4.87 -2.44
C ALA A 127 -8.38 -4.15 -3.80
N LEU A 128 -7.50 -3.18 -4.07
CA LEU A 128 -7.37 -2.56 -5.39
C LEU A 128 -6.97 -3.57 -6.47
N ALA A 129 -6.01 -4.46 -6.19
CA ALA A 129 -5.64 -5.52 -7.14
C ALA A 129 -6.82 -6.46 -7.45
N ARG A 130 -7.59 -6.85 -6.42
CA ARG A 130 -8.78 -7.71 -6.55
C ARG A 130 -9.88 -7.06 -7.39
N ALA A 131 -10.08 -5.76 -7.22
CA ALA A 131 -11.00 -4.96 -8.03
C ALA A 131 -10.53 -4.85 -9.49
N GLY A 132 -9.24 -4.76 -9.74
CA GLY A 132 -8.54 -4.88 -11.01
C GLY A 132 -9.27 -4.29 -12.21
N ALA A 133 -9.79 -5.15 -13.09
CA ALA A 133 -10.51 -4.74 -14.30
C ALA A 133 -11.79 -3.91 -14.05
N ASN A 134 -12.28 -3.84 -12.82
CA ASN A 134 -13.43 -3.03 -12.44
C ASN A 134 -13.05 -1.67 -11.82
N LEU A 135 -11.74 -1.35 -11.75
CA LEU A 135 -11.31 -0.03 -11.30
C LEU A 135 -11.76 1.05 -12.29
N ALA A 136 -12.40 2.08 -11.78
CA ALA A 136 -12.69 3.27 -12.57
C ALA A 136 -11.42 4.15 -12.63
N GLY A 137 -10.87 4.37 -13.82
CA GLY A 137 -9.69 5.21 -14.00
C GLY A 137 -8.38 4.44 -14.24
N PRO A 138 -7.21 4.99 -13.86
CA PRO A 138 -5.93 4.38 -14.15
C PRO A 138 -5.81 2.98 -13.53
N GLY A 139 -5.40 2.00 -14.36
CA GLY A 139 -5.10 0.65 -13.88
C GLY A 139 -3.77 0.59 -13.13
N LEU A 140 -3.59 -0.46 -12.34
CA LEU A 140 -2.34 -0.74 -11.65
C LEU A 140 -1.51 -1.76 -12.42
N ALA A 141 -0.24 -1.45 -12.70
CA ALA A 141 0.72 -2.41 -13.25
C ALA A 141 1.28 -3.33 -12.17
N GLY A 142 1.39 -2.85 -10.94
CA GLY A 142 1.89 -3.63 -9.82
C GLY A 142 1.28 -3.25 -8.47
N VAL A 143 1.19 -4.22 -7.58
CA VAL A 143 0.74 -4.03 -6.20
C VAL A 143 1.72 -4.69 -5.24
N VAL A 144 2.15 -3.95 -4.23
CA VAL A 144 3.01 -4.45 -3.15
C VAL A 144 2.27 -4.34 -1.82
N SER A 145 2.06 -5.47 -1.15
CA SER A 145 1.52 -5.53 0.21
C SER A 145 2.64 -5.88 1.19
N ILE A 146 2.93 -5.01 2.15
CA ILE A 146 3.96 -5.22 3.17
C ILE A 146 3.28 -5.41 4.53
N HIS A 147 3.46 -6.59 5.12
CA HIS A 147 2.80 -7.06 6.36
C HIS A 147 1.30 -6.71 6.41
N GLY A 148 0.61 -6.77 5.26
CA GLY A 148 -0.82 -6.57 5.18
C GLY A 148 -1.60 -7.83 5.52
N SER A 149 -2.88 -7.67 5.92
CA SER A 149 -3.80 -8.79 5.97
C SER A 149 -4.00 -9.37 4.58
N LEU A 150 -3.94 -10.69 4.47
CA LEU A 150 -4.16 -11.43 3.23
C LEU A 150 -5.62 -11.86 3.07
N ALA A 151 -6.34 -11.99 4.19
CA ALA A 151 -7.76 -12.34 4.21
C ALA A 151 -8.63 -11.24 3.60
N THR A 152 -9.74 -11.63 3.00
CA THR A 152 -10.72 -10.74 2.39
C THR A 152 -12.13 -11.32 2.45
N SER A 153 -13.13 -10.45 2.56
CA SER A 153 -14.55 -10.80 2.35
C SER A 153 -15.01 -10.67 0.88
N ALA A 154 -14.13 -10.09 0.02
CA ALA A 154 -14.40 -9.88 -1.41
C ALA A 154 -13.27 -10.49 -2.26
N PRO A 155 -13.24 -11.84 -2.40
CA PRO A 155 -12.18 -12.51 -3.15
C PRO A 155 -12.22 -12.17 -4.65
N ALA A 156 -11.06 -12.23 -5.28
CA ALA A 156 -10.91 -11.97 -6.69
C ALA A 156 -11.67 -12.99 -7.54
N ARG A 157 -12.30 -12.51 -8.60
CA ARG A 157 -12.87 -13.40 -9.64
C ARG A 157 -11.80 -13.83 -10.63
N ALA A 158 -12.01 -14.94 -11.29
CA ALA A 158 -11.12 -15.41 -12.37
C ALA A 158 -10.93 -14.30 -13.42
N GLY A 159 -9.69 -13.99 -13.74
CA GLY A 159 -9.30 -12.95 -14.71
C GLY A 159 -9.51 -11.49 -14.24
N ALA A 160 -9.96 -11.25 -13.02
CA ALA A 160 -10.17 -9.88 -12.53
C ALA A 160 -8.86 -9.16 -12.16
N VAL A 161 -7.86 -9.90 -11.68
CA VAL A 161 -6.58 -9.32 -11.26
C VAL A 161 -5.70 -9.08 -12.48
N THR A 162 -5.48 -7.82 -12.81
CA THR A 162 -4.65 -7.40 -13.95
C THR A 162 -3.27 -6.92 -13.53
N ALA A 163 -3.12 -6.48 -12.27
CA ALA A 163 -1.85 -6.07 -11.71
C ALA A 163 -1.00 -7.29 -11.31
N ARG A 164 0.33 -7.18 -11.45
CA ARG A 164 1.24 -8.09 -10.78
C ARG A 164 1.20 -7.86 -9.26
N ILE A 165 1.41 -8.88 -8.46
CA ILE A 165 1.31 -8.78 -7.00
C ILE A 165 2.59 -9.26 -6.33
N LEU A 166 3.11 -8.48 -5.37
CA LEU A 166 4.10 -8.91 -4.40
C LEU A 166 3.53 -8.76 -2.99
N ALA A 167 3.43 -9.86 -2.25
CA ALA A 167 3.12 -9.85 -0.82
C ALA A 167 4.39 -10.16 -0.01
N CYS A 168 4.75 -9.27 0.92
CA CYS A 168 5.86 -9.42 1.86
C CYS A 168 5.30 -9.68 3.25
N HIS A 169 5.44 -10.91 3.76
CA HIS A 169 4.77 -11.39 4.96
C HIS A 169 5.75 -11.80 6.06
N GLY A 170 5.47 -11.43 7.32
CA GLY A 170 6.18 -11.91 8.49
C GLY A 170 5.68 -13.30 8.91
N ALA A 171 6.53 -14.34 8.82
CA ALA A 171 6.09 -15.70 9.09
C ALA A 171 5.72 -15.98 10.56
N ALA A 172 6.10 -15.08 11.48
CA ALA A 172 5.72 -15.13 12.89
C ALA A 172 4.61 -14.12 13.25
N ASP A 173 3.95 -13.52 12.25
CA ASP A 173 2.85 -12.57 12.43
C ASP A 173 1.59 -13.27 12.94
N PRO A 174 1.16 -13.05 14.19
CA PRO A 174 -0.02 -13.72 14.74
C PRO A 174 -1.34 -13.13 14.21
N HIS A 175 -1.31 -11.96 13.52
CA HIS A 175 -2.49 -11.32 12.97
C HIS A 175 -2.87 -11.88 11.59
N VAL A 176 -1.97 -12.65 10.95
CA VAL A 176 -2.20 -13.31 9.66
C VAL A 176 -1.86 -14.79 9.81
N PRO A 177 -2.81 -15.64 10.19
CA PRO A 177 -2.57 -17.04 10.43
C PRO A 177 -2.20 -17.78 9.14
N PRO A 178 -1.51 -18.95 9.23
CA PRO A 178 -1.12 -19.75 8.07
C PRO A 178 -2.28 -20.12 7.15
N ALA A 179 -3.50 -20.24 7.68
CA ALA A 179 -4.69 -20.51 6.88
C ALA A 179 -5.01 -19.35 5.91
N ASP A 180 -4.81 -18.09 6.32
CA ASP A 180 -5.03 -16.93 5.46
C ASP A 180 -3.96 -16.86 4.36
N VAL A 181 -2.73 -17.28 4.66
CA VAL A 181 -1.64 -17.37 3.67
C VAL A 181 -1.99 -18.42 2.59
N ALA A 182 -2.47 -19.59 3.02
CA ALA A 182 -2.90 -20.63 2.10
C ALA A 182 -4.10 -20.20 1.24
N ALA A 183 -5.11 -19.60 1.87
CA ALA A 183 -6.30 -19.10 1.17
C ALA A 183 -5.95 -18.00 0.15
N PHE A 184 -5.02 -17.10 0.47
CA PHE A 184 -4.51 -16.10 -0.48
C PHE A 184 -3.85 -16.76 -1.69
N ALA A 185 -2.99 -17.77 -1.49
CA ALA A 185 -2.34 -18.46 -2.59
C ALA A 185 -3.35 -19.17 -3.50
N GLU A 186 -4.35 -19.83 -2.92
CA GLU A 186 -5.44 -20.47 -3.66
C GLU A 186 -6.26 -19.45 -4.46
N GLU A 187 -6.61 -18.31 -3.83
CA GLU A 187 -7.33 -17.20 -4.47
C GLU A 187 -6.56 -16.66 -5.68
N MET A 188 -5.28 -16.32 -5.51
CA MET A 188 -4.47 -15.75 -6.59
C MET A 188 -4.27 -16.73 -7.75
N ASN A 189 -4.11 -18.03 -7.47
CA ASN A 189 -4.07 -19.07 -8.49
C ASN A 189 -5.40 -19.20 -9.23
N HIS A 190 -6.53 -19.18 -8.51
CA HIS A 190 -7.86 -19.20 -9.12
C HIS A 190 -8.13 -17.96 -9.98
N ALA A 191 -7.68 -16.80 -9.54
CA ALA A 191 -7.78 -15.54 -10.29
C ALA A 191 -6.89 -15.50 -11.54
N GLY A 192 -5.92 -16.42 -11.68
CA GLY A 192 -4.92 -16.40 -12.76
C GLY A 192 -3.95 -15.22 -12.65
N ALA A 193 -3.71 -14.71 -11.45
CA ALA A 193 -2.85 -13.58 -11.20
C ALA A 193 -1.36 -13.92 -11.36
N ASP A 194 -0.55 -12.94 -11.77
CA ASP A 194 0.91 -12.99 -11.63
C ASP A 194 1.25 -12.49 -10.21
N TRP A 195 1.68 -13.40 -9.33
CA TRP A 195 1.87 -13.09 -7.92
C TRP A 195 3.10 -13.75 -7.30
N GLN A 196 3.63 -13.09 -6.28
CA GLN A 196 4.74 -13.54 -5.46
C GLN A 196 4.40 -13.33 -3.99
N LEU A 197 4.81 -14.29 -3.13
CA LEU A 197 4.75 -14.18 -1.69
C LEU A 197 6.13 -14.45 -1.10
N VAL A 198 6.68 -13.47 -0.39
CA VAL A 198 7.97 -13.58 0.31
C VAL A 198 7.72 -13.61 1.81
N MET A 199 8.11 -14.70 2.47
CA MET A 199 7.96 -14.89 3.91
C MET A 199 9.27 -14.64 4.64
N TYR A 200 9.24 -13.80 5.68
CA TYR A 200 10.38 -13.49 6.54
C TYR A 200 10.27 -14.24 7.86
N GLY A 201 11.05 -15.29 8.05
CA GLY A 201 10.84 -16.39 9.01
C GLY A 201 10.64 -16.03 10.47
N ARG A 202 11.19 -14.90 10.99
CA ARG A 202 11.04 -14.45 12.38
C ARG A 202 10.30 -13.15 12.53
N ALA A 203 9.98 -12.50 11.43
CA ALA A 203 9.34 -11.20 11.45
C ALA A 203 7.90 -11.31 11.96
N LEU A 204 7.56 -10.39 12.85
CA LEU A 204 6.22 -10.16 13.36
C LEU A 204 5.47 -9.16 12.47
N HIS A 205 4.23 -8.82 12.84
CA HIS A 205 3.49 -7.74 12.19
C HIS A 205 4.24 -6.40 12.30
N GLY A 206 4.07 -5.53 11.31
CA GLY A 206 4.64 -4.19 11.34
C GLY A 206 6.18 -4.13 11.35
N PHE A 207 6.86 -5.13 10.78
CA PHE A 207 8.32 -5.27 10.82
C PHE A 207 9.08 -4.11 10.17
N THR A 208 8.40 -3.20 9.45
CA THR A 208 9.00 -1.98 8.89
C THR A 208 8.88 -0.75 9.80
N HIS A 209 8.13 -0.83 10.89
CA HIS A 209 7.93 0.28 11.82
C HIS A 209 9.09 0.39 12.82
N LYS A 210 10.07 1.26 12.56
CA LYS A 210 11.30 1.41 13.34
C LYS A 210 11.10 1.68 14.83
N HIS A 211 9.95 2.27 15.19
CA HIS A 211 9.60 2.57 16.59
C HIS A 211 8.75 1.48 17.27
N ALA A 212 8.44 0.39 16.57
CA ALA A 212 7.71 -0.73 17.14
C ALA A 212 8.67 -1.57 18.02
N ALA A 213 8.76 -1.23 19.30
CA ALA A 213 9.59 -1.96 20.24
C ALA A 213 9.00 -3.37 20.51
N PRO A 214 9.84 -4.42 20.62
CA PRO A 214 9.38 -5.75 20.98
C PRO A 214 8.60 -5.74 22.29
N GLY A 215 7.40 -6.36 22.29
CA GLY A 215 6.55 -6.46 23.46
C GLY A 215 5.69 -5.26 23.80
N ALA A 216 5.88 -4.10 23.14
CA ALA A 216 5.04 -2.91 23.35
C ALA A 216 3.61 -3.11 22.83
N THR A 217 3.47 -3.83 21.73
CA THR A 217 2.18 -4.27 21.18
C THR A 217 2.28 -5.76 20.87
N PRO A 218 1.38 -6.60 21.37
CA PRO A 218 1.43 -8.04 21.10
C PRO A 218 1.47 -8.35 19.61
N GLY A 219 2.42 -9.18 19.19
CA GLY A 219 2.57 -9.59 17.80
C GLY A 219 3.16 -8.55 16.84
N VAL A 220 3.58 -7.38 17.34
CA VAL A 220 4.14 -6.29 16.52
C VAL A 220 5.56 -5.97 16.97
N ALA A 221 6.53 -5.97 16.05
CA ALA A 221 7.88 -5.51 16.31
C ALA A 221 8.64 -5.16 15.02
N TYR A 222 9.55 -4.19 15.13
CA TYR A 222 10.49 -3.89 14.06
C TYR A 222 11.49 -5.03 13.87
N ASP A 223 11.73 -5.41 12.62
CA ASP A 223 12.82 -6.32 12.24
C ASP A 223 13.63 -5.68 11.11
N ARG A 224 14.86 -5.23 11.42
CA ARG A 224 15.72 -4.54 10.47
C ARG A 224 16.00 -5.36 9.21
N LEU A 225 16.22 -6.66 9.35
CA LEU A 225 16.53 -7.51 8.20
C LEU A 225 15.30 -7.73 7.31
N ALA A 226 14.12 -7.90 7.91
CA ALA A 226 12.88 -8.01 7.16
C ALA A 226 12.52 -6.69 6.46
N ASP A 227 12.71 -5.52 7.11
CA ASP A 227 12.53 -4.20 6.49
C ASP A 227 13.46 -4.03 5.28
N GLU A 228 14.77 -4.25 5.44
CA GLU A 228 15.75 -4.09 4.36
C GLU A 228 15.47 -5.04 3.19
N ARG A 229 15.15 -6.30 3.48
CA ARG A 229 14.87 -7.33 2.47
C ARG A 229 13.55 -7.09 1.75
N SER A 230 12.49 -6.71 2.47
CA SER A 230 11.19 -6.41 1.85
C SER A 230 11.26 -5.17 0.96
N PHE A 231 12.01 -4.16 1.37
CA PHE A 231 12.26 -3.00 0.51
C PHE A 231 13.08 -3.37 -0.72
N GLY A 232 14.09 -4.23 -0.59
CA GLY A 232 14.85 -4.74 -1.73
C GLY A 232 13.99 -5.52 -2.71
N ALA A 233 13.12 -6.40 -2.21
CA ALA A 233 12.16 -7.15 -3.01
C ALA A 233 11.15 -6.21 -3.71
N ALA A 234 10.56 -5.26 -2.98
CA ALA A 234 9.65 -4.27 -3.54
C ALA A 234 10.31 -3.42 -4.63
N ARG A 235 11.58 -2.98 -4.42
CA ARG A 235 12.33 -2.21 -5.42
C ARG A 235 12.54 -3.00 -6.72
N ALA A 236 12.95 -4.27 -6.63
CA ALA A 236 13.16 -5.12 -7.80
C ALA A 236 11.84 -5.37 -8.54
N PHE A 237 10.78 -5.71 -7.80
CA PHE A 237 9.45 -5.93 -8.34
C PHE A 237 8.87 -4.68 -9.03
N LEU A 238 8.96 -3.51 -8.40
CA LEU A 238 8.46 -2.26 -8.98
C LEU A 238 9.25 -1.86 -10.23
N ALA A 239 10.58 -2.08 -10.25
CA ALA A 239 11.39 -1.83 -11.44
C ALA A 239 10.95 -2.71 -12.61
N GLU A 240 10.53 -3.96 -12.38
CA GLU A 240 9.99 -4.85 -13.40
C GLU A 240 8.55 -4.47 -13.80
N ALA A 241 7.66 -4.24 -12.82
CA ALA A 241 6.25 -3.96 -13.08
C ALA A 241 6.02 -2.60 -13.76
N LEU A 242 6.90 -1.61 -13.48
CA LEU A 242 6.82 -0.26 -14.02
C LEU A 242 7.82 -0.01 -15.17
N ALA A 243 8.48 -1.06 -15.67
CA ALA A 243 9.32 -0.94 -16.89
C ALA A 243 8.44 -0.52 -18.07
N ARG A 244 8.93 0.48 -18.84
CA ARG A 244 8.29 0.98 -20.06
C ARG A 244 8.67 0.14 -21.26
#